data_8e52b2516545ff7bdc06f0e01465cbc7
#
_entry.id   8e52b2516545ff7bdc06f0e01465cbc7
#
_cell.length_a   1.000
_cell.length_b   1.000
_cell.length_c   1.000
_cell.angle_alpha   90.00
_cell.angle_beta   90.00
_cell.angle_gamma   90.00
#
_symmetry.space_group_name_H-M   'P 1'
#
loop_
_entity.id
_entity.type
_entity.pdbx_description
1 polymer ?
#
loop_
_entity_poly.entity_id
_entity_poly.type
_entity_poly.pdbx_seq_one_letter_code
_entity_poly.pdbx_strand_id
1 'polypeptide(L)'
;MKDYGLEVLEQYDIEVKEVRKVRGAFLCDTDVGELLLCETKVSDKKTAGLERLTTHIIHHGYSKVDSMWMNREGEWITKAGDGTRYILKQWFLGRECDVKKEREVLEAVRNLARLHKIMKLPEEEILEFESNDIRDEFQRHNRELRKIRTFIRNRTGKEEFERVVLENFEEMYAWAKHAGDRLAESGDEKLVARSREEGTVVHGEYNYHNILMTRQGIATTNFDHFANGIQASDLYYFMRKILEKHEWNVELGRAMMRAYQDIRPLSEEEQEYLAIRFSYPEKFWKIMNSYYHSNKAWIPEKNVEKLRIAIQQNEKKKRFLASIFSFHL
;
A
#
# COMPACT_ATOMS: atom_id res chain seq x y z
N MET A 1 12.60 -24.66 -19.61
CA MET A 1 11.36 -23.87 -19.60
C MET A 1 11.63 -22.70 -20.53
N LYS A 2 10.99 -22.61 -21.69
CA LYS A 2 11.17 -21.46 -22.59
C LYS A 2 10.62 -20.23 -21.85
N ASP A 3 11.45 -19.20 -21.69
CA ASP A 3 11.03 -17.92 -21.07
C ASP A 3 10.21 -17.13 -22.13
N TYR A 4 8.97 -17.54 -22.35
CA TYR A 4 8.05 -16.91 -23.31
C TYR A 4 7.88 -15.39 -23.07
N GLY A 5 8.14 -14.91 -21.84
CA GLY A 5 8.09 -13.49 -21.52
C GLY A 5 9.18 -12.65 -22.21
N LEU A 6 10.33 -13.23 -22.56
CA LEU A 6 11.43 -12.48 -23.17
C LEU A 6 11.21 -12.18 -24.65
N GLU A 7 10.36 -12.97 -25.35
CA GLU A 7 10.01 -12.75 -26.76
C GLU A 7 9.34 -11.37 -26.97
N VAL A 8 8.66 -10.87 -25.93
CA VAL A 8 7.99 -9.55 -26.03
C VAL A 8 8.97 -8.39 -26.11
N LEU A 9 10.23 -8.55 -25.66
CA LEU A 9 11.25 -7.50 -25.73
C LEU A 9 11.62 -7.17 -27.17
N GLU A 10 11.46 -8.11 -28.11
CA GLU A 10 11.69 -7.89 -29.56
C GLU A 10 10.68 -6.89 -30.16
N GLN A 11 9.56 -6.64 -29.46
CA GLN A 11 8.55 -5.67 -29.91
C GLN A 11 8.86 -4.24 -29.47
N TYR A 12 9.93 -3.99 -28.74
CA TYR A 12 10.39 -2.67 -28.32
C TYR A 12 11.59 -2.21 -29.15
N ASP A 13 11.75 -0.91 -29.24
CA ASP A 13 12.91 -0.30 -29.92
C ASP A 13 14.06 -0.06 -28.91
N ILE A 14 14.62 -1.15 -28.42
CA ILE A 14 15.68 -1.20 -27.41
C ILE A 14 16.69 -2.31 -27.75
N GLU A 15 17.94 -2.11 -27.35
CA GLU A 15 18.95 -3.16 -27.39
C GLU A 15 19.16 -3.74 -25.99
N VAL A 16 18.76 -4.99 -25.79
CA VAL A 16 18.88 -5.68 -24.50
C VAL A 16 20.27 -6.32 -24.38
N LYS A 17 21.04 -5.92 -23.38
CA LYS A 17 22.39 -6.43 -23.10
C LYS A 17 22.37 -7.61 -22.14
N GLU A 18 21.59 -7.50 -21.06
CA GLU A 18 21.47 -8.53 -20.03
C GLU A 18 20.05 -8.56 -19.47
N VAL A 19 19.59 -9.76 -19.11
CA VAL A 19 18.29 -9.96 -18.44
C VAL A 19 18.48 -10.76 -17.17
N ARG A 20 17.92 -10.28 -16.07
CA ARG A 20 17.95 -10.96 -14.76
C ARG A 20 16.53 -11.13 -14.24
N LYS A 21 16.18 -12.33 -13.77
CA LYS A 21 14.90 -12.59 -13.13
C LYS A 21 14.89 -12.00 -11.71
N VAL A 22 13.88 -11.17 -11.41
CA VAL A 22 13.64 -10.58 -10.10
C VAL A 22 12.18 -10.80 -9.71
N ARG A 23 11.85 -10.97 -8.45
CA ARG A 23 10.48 -11.09 -7.86
C ARG A 23 9.29 -11.03 -8.86
N GLY A 24 9.16 -12.01 -9.74
CA GLY A 24 8.05 -12.11 -10.70
C GLY A 24 8.15 -11.18 -11.92
N ALA A 25 9.31 -10.58 -12.16
CA ALA A 25 9.58 -9.71 -13.29
C ALA A 25 10.97 -10.00 -13.88
N PHE A 26 11.31 -9.35 -15.00
CA PHE A 26 12.62 -9.41 -15.62
C PHE A 26 13.25 -8.02 -15.61
N LEU A 27 14.39 -7.88 -14.96
CA LEU A 27 15.20 -6.67 -15.01
C LEU A 27 16.11 -6.77 -16.22
N CYS A 28 16.00 -5.76 -17.10
CA CYS A 28 16.71 -5.70 -18.37
C CYS A 28 17.70 -4.52 -18.33
N ASP A 29 18.99 -4.82 -18.51
CA ASP A 29 20.00 -3.80 -18.84
C ASP A 29 19.96 -3.57 -20.35
N THR A 30 19.73 -2.31 -20.75
CA THR A 30 19.52 -1.92 -22.13
C THR A 30 20.41 -0.74 -22.52
N ASP A 31 20.41 -0.39 -23.80
CA ASP A 31 21.08 0.80 -24.33
C ASP A 31 20.48 2.11 -23.81
N VAL A 32 19.19 2.10 -23.39
CA VAL A 32 18.47 3.25 -22.83
C VAL A 32 18.44 3.26 -21.29
N GLY A 33 19.09 2.28 -20.64
CA GLY A 33 19.17 2.15 -19.18
C GLY A 33 18.45 0.91 -18.67
N GLU A 34 18.20 0.90 -17.36
CA GLU A 34 17.54 -0.23 -16.69
C GLU A 34 16.03 -0.18 -16.91
N LEU A 35 15.46 -1.26 -17.41
CA LEU A 35 14.03 -1.44 -17.61
C LEU A 35 13.54 -2.68 -16.87
N LEU A 36 12.26 -2.69 -16.50
CA LEU A 36 11.61 -3.82 -15.82
C LEU A 36 10.44 -4.33 -16.66
N LEU A 37 10.53 -5.56 -17.13
CA LEU A 37 9.44 -6.25 -17.80
C LEU A 37 8.59 -7.00 -16.77
N CYS A 38 7.34 -6.58 -16.61
CA CYS A 38 6.39 -7.15 -15.67
C CYS A 38 5.22 -7.80 -16.37
N GLU A 39 4.83 -9.00 -15.94
CA GLU A 39 3.49 -9.52 -16.23
C GLU A 39 2.44 -8.60 -15.62
N THR A 40 1.37 -8.30 -16.35
CA THR A 40 0.31 -7.39 -15.88
C THR A 40 -1.09 -7.94 -16.07
N LYS A 41 -1.94 -7.65 -15.06
CA LYS A 41 -3.40 -7.86 -15.12
C LYS A 41 -4.17 -6.53 -15.17
N VAL A 42 -3.45 -5.43 -15.24
CA VAL A 42 -4.03 -4.09 -15.32
C VAL A 42 -4.85 -3.98 -16.61
N SER A 43 -6.05 -3.39 -16.53
CA SER A 43 -6.90 -3.14 -17.69
C SER A 43 -6.31 -2.02 -18.57
N ASP A 44 -6.64 -2.01 -19.86
CA ASP A 44 -6.18 -0.97 -20.78
C ASP A 44 -6.60 0.43 -20.32
N LYS A 45 -7.81 0.57 -19.77
CA LYS A 45 -8.30 1.79 -19.17
C LYS A 45 -7.43 2.25 -17.98
N LYS A 46 -7.07 1.32 -17.10
CA LYS A 46 -6.20 1.59 -15.94
C LYS A 46 -4.78 1.95 -16.39
N THR A 47 -4.28 1.31 -17.43
CA THR A 47 -2.97 1.58 -18.04
C THR A 47 -2.92 3.00 -18.61
N ALA A 48 -3.95 3.45 -19.32
CA ALA A 48 -4.04 4.84 -19.80
C ALA A 48 -4.05 5.87 -18.64
N GLY A 49 -4.72 5.55 -17.53
CA GLY A 49 -4.69 6.38 -16.33
C GLY A 49 -3.31 6.41 -15.66
N LEU A 50 -2.61 5.27 -15.64
CA LEU A 50 -1.25 5.16 -15.10
C LEU A 50 -0.26 6.02 -15.91
N GLU A 51 -0.37 5.98 -17.22
CA GLU A 51 0.44 6.81 -18.12
C GLU A 51 0.22 8.30 -17.82
N ARG A 52 -1.04 8.76 -17.82
CA ARG A 52 -1.37 10.15 -17.49
C ARG A 52 -0.81 10.59 -16.14
N LEU A 53 -0.97 9.76 -15.11
CA LEU A 53 -0.46 10.06 -13.77
C LEU A 53 1.06 10.16 -13.75
N THR A 54 1.77 9.18 -14.31
CA THR A 54 3.25 9.17 -14.29
C THR A 54 3.83 10.30 -15.14
N THR A 55 3.23 10.62 -16.27
CA THR A 55 3.58 11.79 -17.10
C THR A 55 3.36 13.09 -16.35
N HIS A 56 2.21 13.25 -15.66
CA HIS A 56 1.95 14.42 -14.82
C HIS A 56 3.01 14.57 -13.71
N ILE A 57 3.35 13.50 -13.01
CA ILE A 57 4.36 13.50 -11.95
C ILE A 57 5.73 13.93 -12.50
N ILE A 58 6.13 13.42 -13.67
CA ILE A 58 7.39 13.74 -14.33
C ILE A 58 7.42 15.22 -14.75
N HIS A 59 6.35 15.74 -15.35
CA HIS A 59 6.26 17.14 -15.77
C HIS A 59 6.34 18.11 -14.58
N HIS A 60 5.92 17.67 -13.38
CA HIS A 60 6.06 18.46 -12.16
C HIS A 60 7.39 18.25 -11.42
N GLY A 61 8.39 17.71 -12.13
CA GLY A 61 9.79 17.64 -11.66
C GLY A 61 10.16 16.42 -10.85
N TYR A 62 9.29 15.41 -10.73
CA TYR A 62 9.64 14.15 -10.08
C TYR A 62 9.83 13.03 -11.12
N SER A 63 11.05 12.92 -11.65
CA SER A 63 11.38 12.01 -12.76
C SER A 63 11.62 10.55 -12.36
N LYS A 64 11.66 10.23 -11.04
CA LYS A 64 12.01 8.89 -10.55
C LYS A 64 10.77 8.06 -10.24
N VAL A 65 9.93 7.88 -11.25
CA VAL A 65 8.76 6.99 -11.25
C VAL A 65 8.93 5.93 -12.32
N ASP A 66 8.36 4.75 -12.10
CA ASP A 66 8.38 3.61 -13.03
C ASP A 66 7.41 3.83 -14.21
N SER A 67 7.64 4.90 -14.99
CA SER A 67 6.88 5.19 -16.21
C SER A 67 6.97 4.04 -17.20
N MET A 68 5.90 3.87 -17.98
CA MET A 68 5.82 2.80 -18.98
C MET A 68 6.54 3.18 -20.26
N TRP A 69 7.00 2.15 -20.99
CA TRP A 69 7.57 2.25 -22.33
C TRP A 69 6.60 1.70 -23.35
N MET A 70 6.40 2.44 -24.44
CA MET A 70 5.61 1.98 -25.59
C MET A 70 6.38 0.94 -26.41
N ASN A 71 5.67 -0.05 -26.92
CA ASN A 71 6.20 -0.92 -27.95
C ASN A 71 6.20 -0.24 -29.33
N ARG A 72 6.73 -0.90 -30.37
CA ARG A 72 6.81 -0.36 -31.74
C ARG A 72 5.45 -0.07 -32.38
N GLU A 73 4.38 -0.67 -31.87
CA GLU A 73 3.01 -0.44 -32.33
C GLU A 73 2.33 0.76 -31.61
N GLY A 74 3.05 1.41 -30.66
CA GLY A 74 2.53 2.51 -29.86
C GLY A 74 1.63 2.07 -28.70
N GLU A 75 1.73 0.80 -28.28
CA GLU A 75 0.93 0.21 -27.22
C GLU A 75 1.74 0.13 -25.92
N TRP A 76 1.08 0.39 -24.78
CA TRP A 76 1.68 0.24 -23.45
C TRP A 76 1.74 -1.22 -22.98
N ILE A 77 0.86 -2.08 -23.50
CA ILE A 77 0.75 -3.48 -23.14
C ILE A 77 1.15 -4.34 -24.35
N THR A 78 2.13 -5.20 -24.13
CA THR A 78 2.59 -6.16 -25.12
C THR A 78 2.12 -7.56 -24.76
N LYS A 79 1.64 -8.32 -25.74
CA LYS A 79 1.17 -9.68 -25.55
C LYS A 79 2.20 -10.68 -26.05
N ALA A 80 2.50 -11.69 -25.22
CA ALA A 80 3.28 -12.85 -25.64
C ALA A 80 2.41 -13.80 -26.50
N GLY A 81 3.06 -14.75 -27.17
CA GLY A 81 2.37 -15.71 -28.02
C GLY A 81 1.34 -16.60 -27.31
N ASP A 82 1.45 -16.77 -25.98
CA ASP A 82 0.49 -17.49 -25.16
C ASP A 82 -0.66 -16.60 -24.61
N GLY A 83 -0.69 -15.32 -24.99
CA GLY A 83 -1.68 -14.34 -24.55
C GLY A 83 -1.36 -13.66 -23.23
N THR A 84 -0.24 -13.98 -22.57
CA THR A 84 0.20 -13.31 -21.35
C THR A 84 0.52 -11.85 -21.67
N ARG A 85 0.07 -10.93 -20.80
CA ARG A 85 0.22 -9.49 -20.99
C ARG A 85 1.40 -8.98 -20.18
N TYR A 86 2.22 -8.13 -20.81
CA TYR A 86 3.40 -7.52 -20.20
C TYR A 86 3.37 -6.01 -20.35
N ILE A 87 3.99 -5.33 -19.37
CA ILE A 87 4.33 -3.91 -19.41
C ILE A 87 5.83 -3.78 -19.20
N LEU A 88 6.49 -2.98 -20.04
CA LEU A 88 7.87 -2.58 -19.84
C LEU A 88 7.88 -1.22 -19.13
N LYS A 89 8.62 -1.11 -18.02
CA LYS A 89 8.66 0.08 -17.17
C LYS A 89 10.09 0.57 -17.00
N GLN A 90 10.28 1.88 -16.84
CA GLN A 90 11.53 2.45 -16.38
C GLN A 90 11.90 1.87 -15.02
N TRP A 91 13.18 1.51 -14.83
CA TRP A 91 13.68 1.03 -13.55
C TRP A 91 14.86 1.86 -13.04
N PHE A 92 15.19 1.67 -11.78
CA PHE A 92 16.21 2.46 -11.10
C PHE A 92 17.15 1.55 -10.32
N LEU A 93 18.47 1.72 -10.54
CA LEU A 93 19.47 1.04 -9.73
C LEU A 93 19.43 1.58 -8.31
N GLY A 94 19.05 0.73 -7.39
CA GLY A 94 18.90 1.05 -5.99
C GLY A 94 18.54 -0.18 -5.16
N ARG A 95 18.34 0.03 -3.89
CA ARG A 95 17.82 -0.99 -2.98
C ARG A 95 16.54 -0.50 -2.32
N GLU A 96 15.71 -1.43 -1.88
CA GLU A 96 14.53 -1.10 -1.11
C GLU A 96 14.86 -0.27 0.14
N CYS A 97 13.94 0.57 0.57
CA CYS A 97 14.06 1.34 1.81
C CYS A 97 14.25 0.40 3.00
N ASP A 98 15.34 0.59 3.75
CA ASP A 98 15.64 -0.19 4.95
C ASP A 98 14.84 0.34 6.14
N VAL A 99 13.81 -0.41 6.52
CA VAL A 99 12.92 -0.06 7.62
C VAL A 99 13.61 0.04 8.98
N LYS A 100 14.81 -0.55 9.15
CA LYS A 100 15.60 -0.47 10.39
C LYS A 100 16.35 0.85 10.53
N LYS A 101 16.49 1.60 9.43
CA LYS A 101 17.17 2.89 9.39
C LYS A 101 16.17 4.02 9.48
N GLU A 102 16.01 4.61 10.64
CA GLU A 102 15.08 5.72 10.87
C GLU A 102 15.26 6.84 9.82
N ARG A 103 16.51 7.20 9.48
CA ARG A 103 16.78 8.21 8.45
C ARG A 103 16.09 7.87 7.12
N GLU A 104 16.16 6.62 6.66
CA GLU A 104 15.55 6.22 5.38
C GLU A 104 14.03 6.21 5.48
N VAL A 105 13.48 5.79 6.61
CA VAL A 105 12.04 5.86 6.90
C VAL A 105 11.54 7.31 6.82
N LEU A 106 12.23 8.25 7.46
CA LEU A 106 11.85 9.67 7.44
C LEU A 106 12.02 10.29 6.05
N GLU A 107 13.07 9.92 5.30
CA GLU A 107 13.21 10.35 3.91
C GLU A 107 12.07 9.81 3.01
N ALA A 108 11.65 8.56 3.21
CA ALA A 108 10.51 7.98 2.50
C ALA A 108 9.20 8.72 2.83
N VAL A 109 8.99 9.12 4.09
CA VAL A 109 7.82 9.94 4.47
C VAL A 109 7.85 11.32 3.82
N ARG A 110 9.02 11.99 3.81
CA ARG A 110 9.18 13.28 3.11
C ARG A 110 8.95 13.14 1.61
N ASN A 111 9.41 12.05 1.03
CA ASN A 111 9.18 11.74 -0.38
C ASN A 111 7.68 11.59 -0.68
N LEU A 112 6.94 10.87 0.15
CA LEU A 112 5.48 10.75 0.03
C LEU A 112 4.79 12.12 0.07
N ALA A 113 5.18 12.97 1.03
CA ALA A 113 4.61 14.30 1.16
C ALA A 113 4.86 15.17 -0.09
N ARG A 114 6.07 15.07 -0.71
CA ARG A 114 6.39 15.76 -1.98
C ARG A 114 5.54 15.21 -3.13
N LEU A 115 5.42 13.89 -3.24
CA LEU A 115 4.55 13.26 -4.25
C LEU A 115 3.11 13.70 -4.10
N HIS A 116 2.56 13.71 -2.90
CA HIS A 116 1.18 14.14 -2.66
C HIS A 116 0.90 15.59 -3.04
N LYS A 117 1.90 16.48 -2.98
CA LYS A 117 1.76 17.85 -3.50
C LYS A 117 1.62 17.90 -5.02
N ILE A 118 2.25 16.96 -5.71
CA ILE A 118 2.23 16.84 -7.17
C ILE A 118 1.03 16.00 -7.64
N MET A 119 0.68 14.95 -6.93
CA MET A 119 -0.40 14.02 -7.29
C MET A 119 -1.78 14.63 -7.07
N LYS A 120 -2.03 15.73 -7.77
CA LYS A 120 -3.32 16.38 -7.92
C LYS A 120 -3.56 16.60 -9.41
N LEU A 121 -4.60 16.00 -9.94
CA LEU A 121 -4.96 16.09 -11.34
C LEU A 121 -6.07 17.13 -11.52
N PRO A 122 -6.04 17.94 -12.61
CA PRO A 122 -7.14 18.83 -12.92
C PRO A 122 -8.43 18.05 -13.18
N GLU A 123 -9.58 18.72 -13.05
CA GLU A 123 -10.90 18.08 -13.13
C GLU A 123 -11.10 17.29 -14.43
N GLU A 124 -10.60 17.81 -15.55
CA GLU A 124 -10.68 17.17 -16.86
C GLU A 124 -9.83 15.89 -16.97
N GLU A 125 -8.85 15.73 -16.08
CA GLU A 125 -7.95 14.59 -16.03
C GLU A 125 -8.24 13.68 -14.85
N ILE A 126 -9.28 13.98 -14.05
CA ILE A 126 -9.66 13.14 -12.90
C ILE A 126 -9.84 11.71 -13.37
N LEU A 127 -9.12 10.83 -12.69
CA LEU A 127 -9.11 9.44 -13.01
C LEU A 127 -10.43 8.79 -12.54
N GLU A 128 -11.04 8.01 -13.40
CA GLU A 128 -12.29 7.28 -13.10
C GLU A 128 -12.09 6.13 -12.08
N PHE A 129 -10.96 6.14 -11.36
CA PHE A 129 -10.59 5.11 -10.40
C PHE A 129 -10.64 5.69 -8.99
N GLU A 130 -11.71 5.39 -8.28
CA GLU A 130 -11.86 5.81 -6.89
C GLU A 130 -11.18 4.81 -5.95
N SER A 131 -10.62 5.32 -4.86
CA SER A 131 -10.16 4.49 -3.75
C SER A 131 -11.35 3.82 -3.06
N ASN A 132 -11.10 2.67 -2.43
CA ASN A 132 -12.14 2.02 -1.63
C ASN A 132 -12.61 2.94 -0.51
N ASP A 133 -13.93 2.98 -0.31
CA ASP A 133 -14.53 3.66 0.84
C ASP A 133 -14.11 2.93 2.13
N ILE A 134 -13.58 3.68 3.07
CA ILE A 134 -13.16 3.15 4.37
C ILE A 134 -14.33 2.59 5.19
N ARG A 135 -15.54 3.17 5.03
CA ARG A 135 -16.75 2.67 5.71
C ARG A 135 -17.11 1.29 5.22
N ASP A 136 -17.12 1.10 3.91
CA ASP A 136 -17.36 -0.20 3.28
C ASP A 136 -16.26 -1.21 3.66
N GLU A 137 -15.01 -0.76 3.72
CA GLU A 137 -13.87 -1.56 4.16
C GLU A 137 -14.08 -2.07 5.59
N PHE A 138 -14.36 -1.18 6.55
CA PHE A 138 -14.57 -1.55 7.94
C PHE A 138 -15.82 -2.44 8.13
N GLN A 139 -16.93 -2.14 7.45
CA GLN A 139 -18.12 -2.97 7.49
C GLN A 139 -17.87 -4.38 6.96
N ARG A 140 -17.14 -4.51 5.85
CA ARG A 140 -16.75 -5.80 5.27
C ARG A 140 -15.86 -6.58 6.23
N HIS A 141 -14.80 -5.95 6.76
CA HIS A 141 -13.89 -6.58 7.70
C HIS A 141 -14.60 -7.02 8.99
N ASN A 142 -15.51 -6.21 9.52
CA ASN A 142 -16.29 -6.55 10.70
C ASN A 142 -17.24 -7.73 10.45
N ARG A 143 -17.82 -7.84 9.24
CA ARG A 143 -18.62 -9.03 8.85
C ARG A 143 -17.74 -10.28 8.77
N GLU A 144 -16.55 -10.16 8.19
CA GLU A 144 -15.57 -11.25 8.08
C GLU A 144 -15.11 -11.73 9.47
N LEU A 145 -14.73 -10.82 10.36
CA LEU A 145 -14.36 -11.15 11.74
C LEU A 145 -15.44 -11.97 12.44
N ARG A 146 -16.71 -11.57 12.35
CA ARG A 146 -17.83 -12.32 12.94
C ARG A 146 -18.02 -13.70 12.31
N LYS A 147 -17.90 -13.81 10.99
CA LYS A 147 -17.99 -15.10 10.28
C LYS A 147 -16.90 -16.05 10.75
N ILE A 148 -15.65 -15.57 10.81
CA ILE A 148 -14.50 -16.36 11.22
C ILE A 148 -14.64 -16.81 12.68
N ARG A 149 -15.08 -15.92 13.58
CA ARG A 149 -15.38 -16.29 14.97
C ARG A 149 -16.41 -17.41 15.05
N THR A 150 -17.53 -17.27 14.33
CA THR A 150 -18.59 -18.28 14.32
C THR A 150 -18.06 -19.61 13.80
N PHE A 151 -17.30 -19.61 12.73
CA PHE A 151 -16.64 -20.80 12.19
C PHE A 151 -15.74 -21.48 13.24
N ILE A 152 -14.85 -20.71 13.88
CA ILE A 152 -13.94 -21.25 14.91
C ILE A 152 -14.73 -21.81 16.11
N ARG A 153 -15.77 -21.12 16.59
CA ARG A 153 -16.58 -21.57 17.73
C ARG A 153 -17.25 -22.90 17.47
N ASN A 154 -17.69 -23.16 16.24
CA ASN A 154 -18.42 -24.38 15.87
C ASN A 154 -17.53 -25.59 15.61
N ARG A 155 -16.21 -25.41 15.54
CA ARG A 155 -15.26 -26.55 15.39
C ARG A 155 -15.18 -27.37 16.68
N THR A 156 -15.20 -28.71 16.54
CA THR A 156 -14.83 -29.65 17.60
C THR A 156 -13.31 -29.78 17.58
N GLY A 157 -12.64 -29.63 18.71
CA GLY A 157 -11.16 -29.68 18.77
C GLY A 157 -10.50 -28.44 18.16
N LYS A 158 -10.24 -27.44 18.99
CA LYS A 158 -9.62 -26.18 18.59
C LYS A 158 -8.11 -26.25 18.67
N GLU A 159 -7.45 -25.85 17.61
CA GLU A 159 -6.00 -25.66 17.59
C GLU A 159 -5.56 -24.43 18.40
N GLU A 160 -4.28 -24.31 18.66
CA GLU A 160 -3.71 -23.23 19.45
C GLU A 160 -4.06 -21.85 18.86
N PHE A 161 -3.95 -21.69 17.55
CA PHE A 161 -4.32 -20.45 16.85
C PHE A 161 -5.75 -20.04 17.17
N GLU A 162 -6.69 -20.97 17.09
CA GLU A 162 -8.11 -20.72 17.30
C GLU A 162 -8.44 -20.36 18.75
N ARG A 163 -7.73 -20.97 19.71
CA ARG A 163 -7.84 -20.60 21.13
C ARG A 163 -7.37 -19.18 21.37
N VAL A 164 -6.19 -18.81 20.87
CA VAL A 164 -5.65 -17.44 20.98
C VAL A 164 -6.58 -16.42 20.33
N VAL A 165 -7.18 -16.75 19.17
CA VAL A 165 -8.19 -15.90 18.55
C VAL A 165 -9.38 -15.68 19.47
N LEU A 166 -9.98 -16.75 20.02
CA LEU A 166 -11.19 -16.65 20.85
C LEU A 166 -10.94 -15.91 22.16
N GLU A 167 -9.78 -16.07 22.77
CA GLU A 167 -9.37 -15.38 24.01
C GLU A 167 -9.29 -13.85 23.81
N ASN A 168 -8.92 -13.40 22.62
CA ASN A 168 -8.68 -11.98 22.35
C ASN A 168 -9.74 -11.35 21.45
N PHE A 169 -10.72 -12.12 20.98
CA PHE A 169 -11.69 -11.65 19.98
C PHE A 169 -12.53 -10.48 20.45
N GLU A 170 -13.03 -10.53 21.68
CA GLU A 170 -13.98 -9.51 22.18
C GLU A 170 -13.28 -8.13 22.26
N GLU A 171 -12.05 -8.07 22.76
CA GLU A 171 -11.27 -6.84 22.78
C GLU A 171 -11.02 -6.32 21.37
N MET A 172 -10.51 -7.17 20.47
CA MET A 172 -10.21 -6.76 19.10
C MET A 172 -11.45 -6.34 18.31
N TYR A 173 -12.57 -7.01 18.53
CA TYR A 173 -13.81 -6.65 17.89
C TYR A 173 -14.41 -5.37 18.47
N ALA A 174 -14.24 -5.11 19.77
CA ALA A 174 -14.62 -3.83 20.38
C ALA A 174 -13.84 -2.66 19.74
N TRP A 175 -12.54 -2.82 19.48
CA TRP A 175 -11.75 -1.81 18.77
C TRP A 175 -12.24 -1.60 17.34
N ALA A 176 -12.51 -2.68 16.63
CA ALA A 176 -13.03 -2.62 15.26
C ALA A 176 -14.40 -1.90 15.20
N LYS A 177 -15.27 -2.15 16.18
CA LYS A 177 -16.54 -1.46 16.31
C LYS A 177 -16.34 0.01 16.66
N HIS A 178 -15.53 0.30 17.66
CA HIS A 178 -15.22 1.69 18.08
C HIS A 178 -14.68 2.52 16.91
N ALA A 179 -13.75 1.96 16.12
CA ALA A 179 -13.24 2.63 14.93
C ALA A 179 -14.35 2.92 13.90
N GLY A 180 -15.29 1.98 13.71
CA GLY A 180 -16.45 2.19 12.83
C GLY A 180 -17.42 3.24 13.35
N ASP A 181 -17.70 3.23 14.66
CA ASP A 181 -18.58 4.22 15.31
C ASP A 181 -17.96 5.63 15.21
N ARG A 182 -16.67 5.77 15.51
CA ARG A 182 -15.93 7.05 15.37
C ARG A 182 -15.88 7.54 13.92
N LEU A 183 -15.75 6.63 12.96
CA LEU A 183 -15.77 6.98 11.54
C LEU A 183 -17.16 7.52 11.13
N ALA A 184 -18.25 6.92 11.63
CA ALA A 184 -19.61 7.38 11.34
C ALA A 184 -19.90 8.79 11.91
N GLU A 185 -19.19 9.17 12.99
CA GLU A 185 -19.31 10.49 13.62
C GLU A 185 -18.32 11.52 13.04
N SER A 186 -17.32 11.07 12.28
CA SER A 186 -16.25 11.92 11.73
C SER A 186 -16.66 12.66 10.46
N GLY A 187 -15.84 13.61 10.06
CA GLY A 187 -16.01 14.38 8.82
C GLY A 187 -15.46 13.69 7.57
N ASP A 188 -15.32 12.35 7.53
CA ASP A 188 -14.68 11.63 6.42
C ASP A 188 -15.39 11.83 5.07
N GLU A 189 -16.72 11.99 5.03
CA GLU A 189 -17.47 12.33 3.80
C GLU A 189 -17.01 13.66 3.21
N LYS A 190 -16.68 14.64 4.05
CA LYS A 190 -16.12 15.93 3.60
C LYS A 190 -14.72 15.75 3.02
N LEU A 191 -13.90 14.85 3.60
CA LEU A 191 -12.59 14.52 3.06
C LEU A 191 -12.70 13.84 1.69
N VAL A 192 -13.63 12.91 1.54
CA VAL A 192 -13.89 12.25 0.25
C VAL A 192 -14.36 13.28 -0.79
N ALA A 193 -15.32 14.15 -0.44
CA ALA A 193 -15.79 15.20 -1.33
C ALA A 193 -14.65 16.14 -1.75
N ARG A 194 -13.85 16.62 -0.78
CA ARG A 194 -12.68 17.47 -1.03
C ARG A 194 -11.64 16.78 -1.90
N SER A 195 -11.37 15.48 -1.68
CA SER A 195 -10.38 14.77 -2.50
C SER A 195 -10.82 14.64 -3.95
N ARG A 196 -12.10 14.55 -4.23
CA ARG A 196 -12.67 14.58 -5.59
C ARG A 196 -12.54 15.97 -6.20
N GLU A 197 -12.97 17.00 -5.48
CA GLU A 197 -12.90 18.40 -5.92
C GLU A 197 -11.46 18.86 -6.21
N GLU A 198 -10.51 18.49 -5.34
CA GLU A 198 -9.09 18.81 -5.51
C GLU A 198 -8.36 17.89 -6.47
N GLY A 199 -8.99 16.83 -6.98
CA GLY A 199 -8.37 15.83 -7.85
C GLY A 199 -7.21 15.07 -7.21
N THR A 200 -7.23 14.89 -5.87
CA THR A 200 -6.12 14.24 -5.18
C THR A 200 -6.02 12.76 -5.53
N VAL A 201 -4.81 12.31 -5.80
CA VAL A 201 -4.51 10.92 -6.17
C VAL A 201 -3.64 10.28 -5.09
N VAL A 202 -3.95 9.04 -4.76
CA VAL A 202 -3.16 8.17 -3.89
C VAL A 202 -2.32 7.20 -4.71
N HIS A 203 -1.18 6.80 -4.18
CA HIS A 203 -0.37 5.72 -4.75
C HIS A 203 -1.08 4.36 -4.59
N GLY A 204 -1.81 4.18 -3.49
CA GLY A 204 -2.59 2.98 -3.15
C GLY A 204 -1.77 1.83 -2.56
N GLU A 205 -0.46 1.80 -2.79
CA GLU A 205 0.44 0.80 -2.21
C GLU A 205 1.82 1.38 -1.84
N TYR A 206 1.86 2.59 -1.27
CA TYR A 206 3.12 3.20 -0.85
C TYR A 206 3.73 2.44 0.34
N ASN A 207 4.73 1.61 0.07
CA ASN A 207 5.42 0.81 1.08
C ASN A 207 6.92 0.71 0.77
N TYR A 208 7.72 0.24 1.74
CA TYR A 208 9.18 0.22 1.65
C TYR A 208 9.74 -0.66 0.50
N HIS A 209 8.96 -1.59 -0.06
CA HIS A 209 9.36 -2.37 -1.24
C HIS A 209 9.24 -1.57 -2.53
N ASN A 210 8.31 -0.60 -2.57
CA ASN A 210 8.07 0.26 -3.71
C ASN A 210 8.86 1.59 -3.65
N ILE A 211 9.80 1.69 -2.70
CA ILE A 211 10.65 2.86 -2.48
C ILE A 211 12.10 2.42 -2.64
N LEU A 212 12.75 2.87 -3.70
CA LEU A 212 14.14 2.54 -3.99
C LEU A 212 15.06 3.69 -3.57
N MET A 213 15.99 3.37 -2.68
CA MET A 213 17.07 4.28 -2.29
C MET A 213 18.17 4.20 -3.34
N THR A 214 18.26 5.21 -4.20
CA THR A 214 19.25 5.32 -5.27
C THR A 214 20.38 6.28 -4.90
N ARG A 215 21.47 6.29 -5.67
CA ARG A 215 22.55 7.27 -5.47
C ARG A 215 22.13 8.72 -5.73
N GLN A 216 21.06 8.92 -6.51
CA GLN A 216 20.58 10.24 -6.92
C GLN A 216 19.26 10.63 -6.24
N GLY A 217 18.88 9.99 -5.13
CA GLY A 217 17.65 10.22 -4.37
C GLY A 217 16.71 9.02 -4.38
N ILE A 218 15.43 9.26 -4.09
CA ILE A 218 14.43 8.21 -3.96
C ILE A 218 13.69 8.03 -5.29
N ALA A 219 13.54 6.78 -5.72
CA ALA A 219 12.59 6.42 -6.77
C ALA A 219 11.37 5.75 -6.14
N THR A 220 10.18 6.05 -6.66
CA THR A 220 8.91 5.44 -6.25
C THR A 220 8.36 4.63 -7.41
N THR A 221 7.99 3.39 -7.14
CA THR A 221 7.58 2.41 -8.17
C THR A 221 6.25 1.76 -7.81
N ASN A 222 5.65 1.05 -8.78
CA ASN A 222 4.43 0.27 -8.60
C ASN A 222 3.19 1.11 -8.30
N PHE A 223 2.90 2.07 -9.16
CA PHE A 223 1.67 2.89 -9.10
C PHE A 223 0.41 2.15 -9.58
N ASP A 224 0.44 0.85 -9.77
CA ASP A 224 -0.69 0.07 -10.32
C ASP A 224 -1.98 0.17 -9.50
N HIS A 225 -1.87 0.53 -8.22
CA HIS A 225 -2.98 0.72 -7.30
C HIS A 225 -3.44 2.18 -7.12
N PHE A 226 -2.92 3.08 -7.97
CA PHE A 226 -3.33 4.49 -7.90
C PHE A 226 -4.86 4.65 -7.98
N ALA A 227 -5.39 5.64 -7.31
CA ALA A 227 -6.81 6.01 -7.34
C ALA A 227 -7.01 7.45 -6.89
N ASN A 228 -8.15 8.06 -7.25
CA ASN A 228 -8.59 9.26 -6.57
C ASN A 228 -8.95 8.92 -5.12
N GLY A 229 -8.51 9.73 -4.18
CA GLY A 229 -8.81 9.45 -2.79
C GLY A 229 -8.05 10.32 -1.78
N ILE A 230 -8.32 10.03 -0.51
CA ILE A 230 -7.75 10.72 0.63
C ILE A 230 -6.26 10.36 0.76
N GLN A 231 -5.35 11.28 0.42
CA GLN A 231 -3.90 11.04 0.43
C GLN A 231 -3.35 10.59 1.80
N ALA A 232 -3.99 10.97 2.90
CA ALA A 232 -3.64 10.47 4.23
C ALA A 232 -3.73 8.94 4.33
N SER A 233 -4.44 8.25 3.43
CA SER A 233 -4.50 6.78 3.40
C SER A 233 -3.14 6.14 3.06
N ASP A 234 -2.36 6.73 2.16
CA ASP A 234 -1.00 6.27 1.86
C ASP A 234 -0.06 6.48 3.05
N LEU A 235 -0.17 7.63 3.73
CA LEU A 235 0.60 7.91 4.94
C LEU A 235 0.28 6.89 6.04
N TYR A 236 -1.01 6.62 6.28
CA TYR A 236 -1.44 5.56 7.19
C TYR A 236 -0.83 4.21 6.81
N TYR A 237 -0.93 3.83 5.53
CA TYR A 237 -0.48 2.52 5.06
C TYR A 237 1.02 2.33 5.29
N PHE A 238 1.83 3.34 4.94
CA PHE A 238 3.27 3.31 5.16
C PHE A 238 3.63 3.31 6.64
N MET A 239 3.11 4.28 7.41
CA MET A 239 3.39 4.39 8.84
C MET A 239 3.02 3.12 9.60
N ARG A 240 1.84 2.55 9.34
CA ARG A 240 1.40 1.32 10.00
C ARG A 240 2.39 0.18 9.79
N LYS A 241 2.84 -0.03 8.54
CA LYS A 241 3.82 -1.09 8.23
C LYS A 241 5.16 -0.90 8.93
N ILE A 242 5.58 0.34 9.13
CA ILE A 242 6.80 0.67 9.88
C ILE A 242 6.58 0.47 11.38
N LEU A 243 5.51 1.05 11.93
CA LEU A 243 5.21 1.01 13.37
C LEU A 243 4.96 -0.42 13.88
N GLU A 244 4.32 -1.29 13.09
CA GLU A 244 4.19 -2.72 13.40
C GLU A 244 5.55 -3.43 13.57
N LYS A 245 6.59 -2.98 12.86
CA LYS A 245 7.96 -3.51 12.97
C LYS A 245 8.78 -2.86 14.10
N HIS A 246 8.38 -1.68 14.52
CA HIS A 246 9.00 -0.89 15.59
C HIS A 246 8.15 -0.83 16.85
N GLU A 247 7.27 -1.83 17.04
CA GLU A 247 6.47 -2.01 18.27
C GLU A 247 5.71 -0.75 18.67
N TRP A 248 5.17 -0.01 17.69
CA TRP A 248 4.42 1.23 17.87
C TRP A 248 5.19 2.31 18.65
N ASN A 249 6.49 2.44 18.34
CA ASN A 249 7.36 3.45 18.96
C ASN A 249 6.78 4.85 18.75
N VAL A 250 6.46 5.56 19.85
CA VAL A 250 5.80 6.88 19.84
C VAL A 250 6.71 7.95 19.24
N GLU A 251 8.01 7.93 19.56
CA GLU A 251 8.94 8.95 19.06
C GLU A 251 9.17 8.82 17.56
N LEU A 252 9.32 7.58 17.06
CA LEU A 252 9.38 7.33 15.61
C LEU A 252 8.09 7.80 14.93
N GLY A 253 6.93 7.47 15.49
CA GLY A 253 5.65 7.91 14.95
C GLY A 253 5.52 9.43 14.90
N ARG A 254 5.95 10.13 15.97
CA ARG A 254 5.99 11.59 16.03
C ARG A 254 6.93 12.19 14.99
N ALA A 255 8.12 11.60 14.83
CA ALA A 255 9.08 12.01 13.81
C ALA A 255 8.53 11.84 12.39
N MET A 256 7.83 10.71 12.11
CA MET A 256 7.20 10.47 10.83
C MET A 256 6.09 11.49 10.54
N MET A 257 5.20 11.77 11.52
CA MET A 257 4.15 12.78 11.38
C MET A 257 4.74 14.17 11.08
N ARG A 258 5.77 14.59 11.81
CA ARG A 258 6.48 15.85 11.55
C ARG A 258 7.09 15.88 10.16
N ALA A 259 7.85 14.84 9.78
CA ALA A 259 8.51 14.76 8.48
C ALA A 259 7.53 14.90 7.30
N TYR A 260 6.29 14.44 7.46
CA TYR A 260 5.23 14.64 6.47
C TYR A 260 4.67 16.07 6.53
N GLN A 261 4.28 16.53 7.72
CA GLN A 261 3.60 17.81 7.91
C GLN A 261 4.49 19.03 7.61
N ASP A 262 5.81 18.91 7.77
CA ASP A 262 6.79 19.96 7.39
C ASP A 262 6.73 20.26 5.88
N ILE A 263 6.23 19.35 5.07
CA ILE A 263 6.15 19.49 3.61
C ILE A 263 4.70 19.67 3.14
N ARG A 264 3.79 18.84 3.67
CA ARG A 264 2.35 18.88 3.40
C ARG A 264 1.60 18.85 4.73
N PRO A 265 1.13 19.99 5.21
CA PRO A 265 0.31 20.06 6.42
C PRO A 265 -0.94 19.18 6.30
N LEU A 266 -1.31 18.50 7.39
CA LEU A 266 -2.54 17.73 7.50
C LEU A 266 -3.63 18.59 8.15
N SER A 267 -4.83 18.57 7.59
CA SER A 267 -6.00 19.16 8.23
C SER A 267 -6.41 18.39 9.50
N GLU A 268 -7.26 18.99 10.32
CA GLU A 268 -7.79 18.32 11.52
C GLU A 268 -8.56 17.05 11.14
N GLU A 269 -9.35 17.10 10.08
CA GLU A 269 -10.09 15.94 9.58
C GLU A 269 -9.16 14.84 9.04
N GLU A 270 -8.04 15.18 8.39
CA GLU A 270 -7.05 14.20 7.97
C GLU A 270 -6.35 13.55 9.16
N GLN A 271 -6.09 14.30 10.23
CA GLN A 271 -5.52 13.77 11.47
C GLN A 271 -6.52 12.85 12.18
N GLU A 272 -7.79 13.23 12.27
CA GLU A 272 -8.86 12.36 12.79
C GLU A 272 -9.01 11.08 11.96
N TYR A 273 -9.00 11.20 10.63
CA TYR A 273 -9.00 10.05 9.72
C TYR A 273 -7.84 9.09 10.00
N LEU A 274 -6.62 9.61 10.18
CA LEU A 274 -5.46 8.81 10.54
C LEU A 274 -5.66 8.10 11.89
N ALA A 275 -6.14 8.81 12.92
CA ALA A 275 -6.40 8.24 14.22
C ALA A 275 -7.39 7.07 14.15
N ILE A 276 -8.49 7.25 13.43
CA ILE A 276 -9.51 6.22 13.21
C ILE A 276 -8.92 5.02 12.44
N ARG A 277 -8.16 5.26 11.37
CA ARG A 277 -7.48 4.19 10.62
C ARG A 277 -6.50 3.41 11.50
N PHE A 278 -5.70 4.11 12.30
CA PHE A 278 -4.76 3.46 13.22
C PHE A 278 -5.48 2.72 14.36
N SER A 279 -6.63 3.17 14.82
CA SER A 279 -7.38 2.48 15.89
C SER A 279 -7.90 1.11 15.45
N TYR A 280 -8.27 0.94 14.18
CA TYR A 280 -8.74 -0.35 13.65
C TYR A 280 -7.71 -1.46 13.83
N PRO A 281 -8.10 -2.69 14.26
CA PRO A 281 -7.19 -3.81 14.49
C PRO A 281 -6.84 -4.55 13.18
N GLU A 282 -6.30 -3.83 12.21
CA GLU A 282 -6.03 -4.27 10.84
C GLU A 282 -5.16 -5.54 10.78
N LYS A 283 -4.13 -5.62 11.65
CA LYS A 283 -3.24 -6.79 11.69
C LYS A 283 -3.96 -8.04 12.14
N PHE A 284 -4.80 -7.90 13.17
CA PHE A 284 -5.61 -9.01 13.68
C PHE A 284 -6.57 -9.51 12.58
N TRP A 285 -7.32 -8.61 11.96
CA TRP A 285 -8.19 -8.96 10.85
C TRP A 285 -7.44 -9.67 9.71
N LYS A 286 -6.30 -9.13 9.26
CA LYS A 286 -5.51 -9.75 8.18
C LYS A 286 -5.07 -11.18 8.50
N ILE A 287 -4.65 -11.42 9.73
CA ILE A 287 -4.21 -12.75 10.16
C ILE A 287 -5.41 -13.70 10.16
N MET A 288 -6.56 -13.28 10.73
CA MET A 288 -7.78 -14.08 10.74
C MET A 288 -8.31 -14.37 9.34
N ASN A 289 -8.34 -13.36 8.48
CA ASN A 289 -8.83 -13.51 7.11
C ASN A 289 -7.93 -14.45 6.30
N SER A 290 -6.61 -14.32 6.43
CA SER A 290 -5.64 -15.24 5.82
C SER A 290 -5.82 -16.68 6.30
N TYR A 291 -6.08 -16.88 7.60
CA TYR A 291 -6.40 -18.19 8.15
C TYR A 291 -7.65 -18.79 7.52
N TYR A 292 -8.73 -18.03 7.49
CA TYR A 292 -10.04 -18.50 7.01
C TYR A 292 -10.02 -18.90 5.53
N HIS A 293 -9.25 -18.18 4.69
CA HIS A 293 -9.14 -18.45 3.27
C HIS A 293 -8.01 -19.45 2.92
N SER A 294 -7.22 -19.88 3.91
CA SER A 294 -6.22 -20.92 3.68
C SER A 294 -6.90 -22.29 3.70
N ASN A 295 -6.93 -22.97 2.56
CA ASN A 295 -7.40 -24.38 2.44
C ASN A 295 -6.43 -25.38 3.07
N LYS A 296 -5.68 -25.00 4.10
CA LYS A 296 -4.66 -25.85 4.71
C LYS A 296 -5.25 -26.61 5.90
N ALA A 297 -5.08 -27.91 5.90
CA ALA A 297 -5.42 -28.77 7.04
C ALA A 297 -4.58 -28.48 8.30
N TRP A 298 -3.53 -27.69 8.17
CA TRP A 298 -2.59 -27.36 9.25
C TRP A 298 -2.22 -25.86 9.20
N ILE A 299 -2.24 -25.22 10.38
CA ILE A 299 -1.86 -23.81 10.53
C ILE A 299 -0.38 -23.77 10.92
N PRO A 300 0.48 -23.11 10.12
CA PRO A 300 1.87 -22.95 10.50
C PRO A 300 2.03 -22.25 11.84
N GLU A 301 2.90 -22.76 12.72
CA GLU A 301 3.26 -22.17 14.01
C GLU A 301 3.59 -20.67 13.89
N LYS A 302 4.23 -20.29 12.80
CA LYS A 302 4.52 -18.90 12.43
C LYS A 302 3.26 -18.00 12.40
N ASN A 303 2.08 -18.52 12.14
CA ASN A 303 0.85 -17.72 12.15
C ASN A 303 0.34 -17.48 13.57
N VAL A 304 0.54 -18.46 14.47
CA VAL A 304 0.27 -18.30 15.92
C VAL A 304 1.19 -17.23 16.50
N GLU A 305 2.48 -17.29 16.18
CA GLU A 305 3.47 -16.31 16.62
C GLU A 305 3.12 -14.90 16.13
N LYS A 306 2.78 -14.74 14.84
CA LYS A 306 2.34 -13.45 14.29
C LYS A 306 1.11 -12.88 15.00
N LEU A 307 0.15 -13.73 15.35
CA LEU A 307 -1.04 -13.33 16.08
C LEU A 307 -0.69 -12.86 17.49
N ARG A 308 0.13 -13.64 18.22
CA ARG A 308 0.59 -13.26 19.56
C ARG A 308 1.35 -11.94 19.57
N ILE A 309 2.28 -11.74 18.62
CA ILE A 309 3.01 -10.47 18.48
C ILE A 309 2.03 -9.32 18.25
N ALA A 310 1.03 -9.50 17.37
CA ALA A 310 0.05 -8.46 17.10
C ALA A 310 -0.75 -8.08 18.36
N ILE A 311 -1.14 -9.05 19.17
CA ILE A 311 -1.87 -8.84 20.44
C ILE A 311 -0.97 -8.19 21.49
N GLN A 312 0.27 -8.64 21.64
CA GLN A 312 1.22 -8.08 22.60
C GLN A 312 1.53 -6.60 22.35
N GLN A 313 1.37 -6.15 21.12
CA GLN A 313 1.58 -4.74 20.75
C GLN A 313 0.39 -3.83 21.09
N ASN A 314 -0.74 -4.35 21.55
CA ASN A 314 -1.95 -3.58 21.79
C ASN A 314 -1.74 -2.40 22.73
N GLU A 315 -1.10 -2.61 23.88
CA GLU A 315 -0.85 -1.54 24.86
C GLU A 315 0.10 -0.45 24.31
N LYS A 316 1.08 -0.84 23.50
CA LYS A 316 1.97 0.12 22.83
C LYS A 316 1.20 0.93 21.77
N LYS A 317 0.29 0.29 21.05
CA LYS A 317 -0.58 0.93 20.07
C LYS A 317 -1.55 1.91 20.74
N LYS A 318 -2.17 1.56 21.89
CA LYS A 318 -3.00 2.50 22.69
C LYS A 318 -2.20 3.73 23.07
N ARG A 319 -0.97 3.55 23.61
CA ARG A 319 -0.09 4.67 23.97
C ARG A 319 0.26 5.55 22.77
N PHE A 320 0.53 4.94 21.62
CA PHE A 320 0.79 5.66 20.38
C PHE A 320 -0.41 6.54 20.00
N LEU A 321 -1.62 5.98 19.97
CA LEU A 321 -2.85 6.69 19.63
C LEU A 321 -3.11 7.86 20.58
N ALA A 322 -3.00 7.64 21.89
CA ALA A 322 -3.17 8.69 22.89
C ALA A 322 -2.12 9.79 22.77
N SER A 323 -0.85 9.41 22.49
CA SER A 323 0.27 10.38 22.47
C SER A 323 0.36 11.20 21.19
N ILE A 324 -0.11 10.67 20.04
CA ILE A 324 0.00 11.33 18.75
C ILE A 324 -1.31 12.03 18.37
N PHE A 325 -2.45 11.41 18.65
CA PHE A 325 -3.75 11.86 18.18
C PHE A 325 -4.72 12.22 19.30
N SER A 326 -4.33 12.12 20.56
CA SER A 326 -5.25 12.24 21.71
C SER A 326 -6.47 11.30 21.59
N PHE A 327 -6.28 10.16 20.94
CA PHE A 327 -7.31 9.18 20.66
C PHE A 327 -7.22 8.00 21.65
N HIS A 328 -8.34 7.68 22.30
CA HIS A 328 -8.42 6.64 23.33
C HIS A 328 -9.29 5.48 22.87
N LEU A 329 -8.79 4.25 23.07
CA LEU A 329 -9.46 2.98 22.80
C LEU A 329 -10.03 2.36 24.06
#